data_3fccb3c461dcc5e689063651ac600a1d
#
_entry.id   3fccb3c461dcc5e689063651ac600a1d
#
_cell.length_a   1.000
_cell.length_b   1.000
_cell.length_c   1.000
_cell.angle_alpha   90.00
_cell.angle_beta   90.00
_cell.angle_gamma   90.00
#
_symmetry.space_group_name_H-M   'P 1'
#
loop_
_entity.id
_entity.type
_entity.pdbx_description
1 polymer ?
#
loop_
_entity_poly.entity_id
_entity_poly.type
_entity_poly.pdbx_seq_one_letter_code
_entity_poly.pdbx_strand_id
1 'polypeptide(L)'
;DMLYSTVQKGGSTPVITRETDYAIRLLRTLADGERHTAAEAAERELVPQPFAYKILKKLSKAGLVEVTRGADGGCRLLADLEKTSLYDLMEAMGESCRLSGCTVPGHRCTWREAHGGCTVHCHLAAIQEKLNGELKAHTLAEILRESG
;
A
#
# COMPACT_ATOMS: atom_id res chain seq x y z
N ASP A 1 -2.86 15.30 9.24
CA ASP A 1 -1.49 14.98 8.93
C ASP A 1 -0.83 16.13 8.17
N MET A 2 0.06 16.87 8.85
CA MET A 2 0.70 18.05 8.31
C MET A 2 1.55 17.78 7.06
N LEU A 3 2.20 16.62 6.99
CA LEU A 3 3.04 16.25 5.86
C LEU A 3 2.23 16.17 4.55
N TYR A 4 1.12 15.46 4.58
CA TYR A 4 0.25 15.31 3.41
C TYR A 4 -0.42 16.63 3.03
N SER A 5 -0.81 17.43 4.01
CA SER A 5 -1.40 18.75 3.75
C SER A 5 -0.42 19.65 3.00
N THR A 6 0.85 19.62 3.37
CA THR A 6 1.91 20.41 2.72
C THR A 6 2.14 19.93 1.28
N VAL A 7 2.24 18.63 1.08
CA VAL A 7 2.46 18.03 -0.25
C VAL A 7 1.29 18.34 -1.19
N GLN A 8 0.06 18.20 -0.68
CA GLN A 8 -1.13 18.47 -1.51
C GLN A 8 -1.21 19.93 -1.99
N LYS A 9 -0.72 20.86 -1.20
CA LYS A 9 -0.67 22.28 -1.58
C LYS A 9 0.34 22.52 -2.70
N GLY A 10 1.34 21.68 -2.84
CA GLY A 10 2.36 21.78 -3.86
C GLY A 10 1.97 21.21 -5.22
N GLY A 11 0.79 20.61 -5.36
CA GLY A 11 0.27 20.08 -6.62
C GLY A 11 0.82 18.73 -7.06
N SER A 12 1.69 18.06 -6.26
CA SER A 12 2.15 16.71 -6.58
C SER A 12 1.47 15.67 -5.69
N THR A 13 1.05 14.55 -6.30
CA THR A 13 0.42 13.43 -5.60
C THR A 13 1.47 12.33 -5.36
N PRO A 14 1.74 11.95 -4.12
CA PRO A 14 2.66 10.84 -3.84
C PRO A 14 2.15 9.54 -4.45
N VAL A 15 3.08 8.67 -4.83
CA VAL A 15 2.77 7.32 -5.31
C VAL A 15 2.17 6.47 -4.18
N ILE A 16 2.74 6.57 -2.98
CA ILE A 16 2.13 5.98 -1.78
C ILE A 16 1.10 6.97 -1.25
N THR A 17 -0.17 6.59 -1.31
CA THR A 17 -1.25 7.47 -0.84
C THR A 17 -1.30 7.53 0.68
N ARG A 18 -2.10 8.47 1.19
CA ARG A 18 -2.32 8.59 2.63
C ARG A 18 -2.90 7.29 3.23
N GLU A 19 -3.81 6.64 2.53
CA GLU A 19 -4.38 5.37 3.00
C GLU A 19 -3.31 4.29 3.16
N THR A 20 -2.44 4.13 2.19
CA THR A 20 -1.37 3.14 2.27
C THR A 20 -0.34 3.49 3.33
N ASP A 21 0.00 4.78 3.50
CA ASP A 21 0.85 5.21 4.60
C ASP A 21 0.23 4.86 5.95
N TYR A 22 -1.06 5.13 6.13
CA TYR A 22 -1.77 4.76 7.35
C TYR A 22 -1.82 3.24 7.54
N ALA A 23 -1.96 2.47 6.47
CA ALA A 23 -1.92 1.00 6.53
C ALA A 23 -0.56 0.51 7.06
N ILE A 24 0.53 1.10 6.58
CA ILE A 24 1.89 0.77 7.07
C ILE A 24 1.99 1.04 8.56
N ARG A 25 1.49 2.20 9.01
CA ARG A 25 1.51 2.57 10.43
C ARG A 25 0.70 1.59 11.29
N LEU A 26 -0.51 1.23 10.84
CA LEU A 26 -1.35 0.28 11.57
C LEU A 26 -0.69 -1.10 11.64
N LEU A 27 -0.07 -1.56 10.56
CA LEU A 27 0.65 -2.82 10.55
C LEU A 27 1.86 -2.80 11.50
N ARG A 28 2.48 -1.64 11.69
CA ARG A 28 3.58 -1.48 12.66
C ARG A 28 3.10 -1.79 14.09
N THR A 29 1.93 -1.28 14.48
CA THR A 29 1.35 -1.61 15.78
C THR A 29 1.00 -3.11 15.88
N LEU A 30 0.45 -3.69 14.80
CA LEU A 30 0.03 -5.11 14.80
C LEU A 30 1.21 -6.08 14.62
N ALA A 31 2.41 -5.57 14.36
CA ALA A 31 3.59 -6.42 14.12
C ALA A 31 4.00 -7.25 15.33
N ASP A 32 3.52 -6.90 16.55
CA ASP A 32 3.76 -7.68 17.76
C ASP A 32 3.00 -9.02 17.79
N GLY A 33 2.08 -9.21 16.86
CA GLY A 33 1.24 -10.43 16.79
C GLY A 33 0.08 -10.44 17.76
N GLU A 34 -0.05 -9.41 18.60
CA GLU A 34 -1.09 -9.33 19.61
C GLU A 34 -2.37 -8.71 19.04
N ARG A 35 -3.46 -8.91 19.77
CA ARG A 35 -4.74 -8.31 19.44
C ARG A 35 -4.79 -6.89 19.98
N HIS A 36 -5.18 -5.96 19.12
CA HIS A 36 -5.41 -4.56 19.48
C HIS A 36 -6.80 -4.15 19.03
N THR A 37 -7.43 -3.22 19.73
CA THR A 37 -8.65 -2.63 19.18
C THR A 37 -8.26 -1.66 18.06
N ALA A 38 -9.19 -1.44 17.14
CA ALA A 38 -8.95 -0.45 16.07
C ALA A 38 -8.68 0.94 16.64
N ALA A 39 -9.37 1.30 17.73
CA ALA A 39 -9.17 2.58 18.41
C ALA A 39 -7.77 2.71 19.00
N GLU A 40 -7.28 1.67 19.67
CA GLU A 40 -5.92 1.67 20.24
C GLU A 40 -4.86 1.80 19.15
N ALA A 41 -4.98 1.04 18.08
CA ALA A 41 -4.04 1.10 16.97
C ALA A 41 -4.05 2.49 16.31
N ALA A 42 -5.24 3.05 16.09
CA ALA A 42 -5.41 4.37 15.50
C ALA A 42 -4.77 5.45 16.39
N GLU A 43 -5.02 5.42 17.68
CA GLU A 43 -4.47 6.38 18.64
C GLU A 43 -2.94 6.30 18.70
N ARG A 44 -2.41 5.08 18.78
CA ARG A 44 -0.97 4.85 18.86
C ARG A 44 -0.23 5.36 17.62
N GLU A 45 -0.83 5.18 16.45
CA GLU A 45 -0.20 5.54 15.18
C GLU A 45 -0.64 6.91 14.65
N LEU A 46 -1.43 7.64 15.40
CA LEU A 46 -1.96 8.95 15.02
C LEU A 46 -2.72 8.90 13.70
N VAL A 47 -3.52 7.85 13.52
CA VAL A 47 -4.41 7.68 12.38
C VAL A 47 -5.83 8.03 12.81
N PRO A 48 -6.55 8.88 12.07
CA PRO A 48 -7.94 9.17 12.40
C PRO A 48 -8.78 7.88 12.41
N GLN A 49 -9.60 7.70 13.47
CA GLN A 49 -10.36 6.47 13.66
C GLN A 49 -11.20 6.04 12.44
N PRO A 50 -11.94 6.94 11.77
CA PRO A 50 -12.70 6.53 10.59
C PRO A 50 -11.84 5.94 9.48
N PHE A 51 -10.64 6.48 9.28
CA PHE A 51 -9.67 5.92 8.33
C PHE A 51 -9.16 4.56 8.79
N ALA A 52 -8.86 4.41 10.08
CA ALA A 52 -8.37 3.14 10.62
C ALA A 52 -9.37 2.00 10.36
N TYR A 53 -10.65 2.22 10.61
CA TYR A 53 -11.69 1.21 10.34
C TYR A 53 -11.75 0.83 8.87
N LYS A 54 -11.72 1.82 7.99
CA LYS A 54 -11.75 1.62 6.54
C LYS A 54 -10.55 0.82 6.06
N ILE A 55 -9.35 1.18 6.54
CA ILE A 55 -8.10 0.53 6.15
C ILE A 55 -8.04 -0.91 6.67
N LEU A 56 -8.40 -1.12 7.93
CA LEU A 56 -8.42 -2.46 8.52
C LEU A 56 -9.39 -3.37 7.78
N LYS A 57 -10.51 -2.84 7.30
CA LYS A 57 -11.44 -3.59 6.47
C LYS A 57 -10.81 -4.04 5.16
N LYS A 58 -10.07 -3.14 4.49
CA LYS A 58 -9.34 -3.49 3.26
C LYS A 58 -8.27 -4.54 3.51
N LEU A 59 -7.50 -4.37 4.59
CA LEU A 59 -6.45 -5.32 4.96
C LEU A 59 -7.03 -6.68 5.32
N SER A 60 -8.17 -6.71 6.01
CA SER A 60 -8.89 -7.95 6.35
C SER A 60 -9.39 -8.66 5.10
N LYS A 61 -9.95 -7.91 4.16
CA LYS A 61 -10.43 -8.47 2.89
C LYS A 61 -9.29 -9.09 2.08
N ALA A 62 -8.10 -8.52 2.17
CA ALA A 62 -6.90 -9.04 1.51
C ALA A 62 -6.24 -10.19 2.29
N GLY A 63 -6.72 -10.53 3.47
CA GLY A 63 -6.16 -11.60 4.29
C GLY A 63 -4.93 -11.24 5.09
N LEU A 64 -4.60 -9.95 5.19
CA LEU A 64 -3.41 -9.49 5.92
C LEU A 64 -3.65 -9.37 7.42
N VAL A 65 -4.86 -9.05 7.83
CA VAL A 65 -5.25 -8.93 9.23
C VAL A 65 -6.56 -9.65 9.48
N GLU A 66 -6.77 -10.09 10.72
CA GLU A 66 -8.04 -10.61 11.19
C GLU A 66 -8.74 -9.49 11.95
N VAL A 67 -10.01 -9.26 11.63
CA VAL A 67 -10.85 -8.31 12.36
C VAL A 67 -12.02 -9.06 12.97
N THR A 68 -12.15 -8.98 14.29
CA THR A 68 -13.21 -9.63 15.05
C THR A 68 -14.08 -8.57 15.71
N ARG A 69 -15.39 -8.71 15.59
CA ARG A 69 -16.37 -7.82 16.21
C ARG A 69 -16.73 -8.29 17.61
N GLY A 70 -17.28 -7.38 18.44
CA GLY A 70 -17.80 -7.68 19.76
C GLY A 70 -16.90 -7.17 20.88
N ALA A 71 -17.28 -7.49 22.13
CA ALA A 71 -16.59 -7.01 23.33
C ALA A 71 -15.13 -7.49 23.41
N ASP A 72 -14.87 -8.72 22.95
CA ASP A 72 -13.53 -9.31 22.89
C ASP A 72 -12.92 -9.16 21.48
N GLY A 73 -13.50 -8.31 20.67
CA GLY A 73 -13.05 -8.07 19.30
C GLY A 73 -11.80 -7.22 19.21
N GLY A 74 -11.32 -7.09 18.00
CA GLY A 74 -10.15 -6.29 17.69
C GLY A 74 -9.55 -6.73 16.38
N CYS A 75 -8.31 -6.35 16.16
CA CYS A 75 -7.56 -6.73 14.96
C CYS A 75 -6.23 -7.36 15.35
N ARG A 76 -5.80 -8.29 14.53
CA ARG A 76 -4.55 -9.02 14.71
C ARG A 76 -3.93 -9.32 13.36
N LEU A 77 -2.61 -9.29 13.31
CA LEU A 77 -1.87 -9.62 12.10
C LEU A 77 -2.04 -11.11 11.73
N LEU A 78 -2.36 -11.38 10.47
CA LEU A 78 -2.37 -12.74 9.90
C LEU A 78 -1.19 -12.96 8.96
N ALA A 79 -0.76 -11.93 8.24
CA ALA A 79 0.29 -12.02 7.25
C ALA A 79 1.66 -12.24 7.88
N ASP A 80 2.51 -12.96 7.15
CA ASP A 80 3.94 -13.03 7.48
C ASP A 80 4.61 -11.81 6.83
N LEU A 81 5.00 -10.84 7.64
CA LEU A 81 5.61 -9.59 7.18
C LEU A 81 6.96 -9.81 6.50
N GLU A 82 7.64 -10.92 6.78
CA GLU A 82 8.88 -11.29 6.10
C GLU A 82 8.65 -11.73 4.65
N LYS A 83 7.42 -12.13 4.34
CA LYS A 83 7.01 -12.63 3.02
C LYS A 83 6.06 -11.70 2.28
N THR A 84 5.66 -10.61 2.91
CA THR A 84 4.74 -9.63 2.33
C THR A 84 5.55 -8.39 1.93
N SER A 85 5.51 -8.06 0.64
CA SER A 85 6.25 -6.91 0.12
C SER A 85 5.43 -5.62 0.16
N LEU A 86 6.10 -4.50 -0.04
CA LEU A 86 5.43 -3.21 -0.24
C LEU A 86 4.49 -3.28 -1.45
N TYR A 87 4.89 -3.98 -2.50
CA TYR A 87 4.05 -4.20 -3.67
C TYR A 87 2.73 -4.90 -3.29
N ASP A 88 2.82 -5.95 -2.47
CA ASP A 88 1.64 -6.70 -2.02
C ASP A 88 0.70 -5.81 -1.21
N LEU A 89 1.24 -4.96 -0.35
CA LEU A 89 0.43 -4.02 0.43
C LEU A 89 -0.29 -3.01 -0.47
N MET A 90 0.41 -2.46 -1.45
CA MET A 90 -0.19 -1.51 -2.38
C MET A 90 -1.37 -2.16 -3.14
N GLU A 91 -1.20 -3.39 -3.60
CA GLU A 91 -2.29 -4.13 -4.24
C GLU A 91 -3.46 -4.37 -3.28
N ALA A 92 -3.17 -4.74 -2.03
CA ALA A 92 -4.20 -4.93 -1.00
C ALA A 92 -5.01 -3.65 -0.76
N MET A 93 -4.37 -2.48 -0.87
CA MET A 93 -5.01 -1.19 -0.71
C MET A 93 -5.71 -0.70 -1.99
N GLY A 94 -5.65 -1.50 -3.07
CA GLY A 94 -6.26 -1.12 -4.34
C GLY A 94 -5.45 -0.10 -5.11
N GLU A 95 -4.17 0.04 -4.81
CA GLU A 95 -3.29 0.97 -5.47
C GLU A 95 -2.39 0.26 -6.46
N SER A 96 -2.02 0.96 -7.51
CA SER A 96 -1.02 0.47 -8.45
C SER A 96 -0.07 1.60 -8.80
N CYS A 97 1.21 1.30 -8.77
CA CYS A 97 2.23 2.26 -9.20
C CYS A 97 2.46 2.06 -10.70
N ARG A 98 1.83 2.90 -11.52
CA ARG A 98 1.97 2.85 -12.97
C ARG A 98 2.54 4.16 -13.48
N LEU A 99 3.59 4.08 -14.30
CA LEU A 99 4.24 5.25 -14.88
C LEU A 99 3.35 5.97 -15.88
N SER A 100 2.56 5.21 -16.63
CA SER A 100 1.66 5.76 -17.65
C SER A 100 0.52 4.80 -17.93
N GLY A 101 -0.50 5.29 -18.64
CA GLY A 101 -1.62 4.45 -19.06
C GLY A 101 -1.18 3.26 -19.88
N CYS A 102 -0.15 3.41 -20.71
CA CYS A 102 0.30 2.33 -21.59
C CYS A 102 1.01 1.19 -20.85
N THR A 103 1.40 1.39 -19.59
CA THR A 103 2.00 0.32 -18.76
C THR A 103 0.95 -0.46 -17.97
N VAL A 104 -0.31 -0.06 -18.03
CA VAL A 104 -1.42 -0.81 -17.42
C VAL A 104 -1.65 -2.09 -18.22
N PRO A 105 -1.72 -3.27 -17.56
CA PRO A 105 -2.00 -4.52 -18.27
C PRO A 105 -3.29 -4.44 -19.08
N GLY A 106 -3.24 -4.92 -20.31
CA GLY A 106 -4.40 -4.93 -21.21
C GLY A 106 -4.71 -3.60 -21.89
N HIS A 107 -3.91 -2.56 -21.65
CA HIS A 107 -4.12 -1.27 -22.30
C HIS A 107 -3.91 -1.38 -23.82
N ARG A 108 -4.87 -0.88 -24.59
CA ARG A 108 -4.76 -0.77 -26.04
C ARG A 108 -4.38 0.65 -26.42
N CYS A 109 -3.36 0.77 -27.26
CA CYS A 109 -2.90 2.05 -27.79
C CYS A 109 -3.08 2.08 -29.29
N THR A 110 -4.00 2.91 -29.77
CA THR A 110 -4.30 3.04 -31.21
C THR A 110 -3.09 3.50 -32.00
N TRP A 111 -2.27 4.37 -31.42
CA TRP A 111 -1.04 4.83 -32.07
C TRP A 111 -0.07 3.66 -32.32
N ARG A 112 0.17 2.86 -31.27
CA ARG A 112 1.07 1.71 -31.34
C ARG A 112 0.56 0.65 -32.34
N GLU A 113 -0.74 0.41 -32.35
CA GLU A 113 -1.37 -0.53 -33.30
C GLU A 113 -1.20 -0.05 -34.73
N ALA A 114 -1.40 1.25 -34.98
CA ALA A 114 -1.27 1.84 -36.31
C ALA A 114 0.16 1.88 -36.84
N HIS A 115 1.16 1.93 -35.95
CA HIS A 115 2.58 2.06 -36.31
C HIS A 115 3.41 0.80 -36.08
N GLY A 116 2.78 -0.30 -35.69
CA GLY A 116 3.45 -1.60 -35.51
C GLY A 116 4.35 -1.69 -34.27
N GLY A 117 4.38 -0.67 -33.42
CA GLY A 117 5.19 -0.64 -32.22
C GLY A 117 5.37 0.76 -31.68
N CYS A 118 5.98 0.87 -30.51
CA CYS A 118 6.24 2.18 -29.89
C CYS A 118 7.48 2.07 -28.99
N THR A 119 8.52 2.82 -29.31
CA THR A 119 9.76 2.83 -28.51
C THR A 119 9.54 3.44 -27.14
N VAL A 120 8.66 4.45 -27.02
CA VAL A 120 8.30 5.05 -25.75
C VAL A 120 7.67 3.99 -24.82
N HIS A 121 6.72 3.23 -25.35
CA HIS A 121 6.10 2.14 -24.57
C HIS A 121 7.13 1.12 -24.10
N CYS A 122 8.05 0.72 -24.99
CA CYS A 122 9.09 -0.26 -24.64
C CYS A 122 9.97 0.23 -23.48
N HIS A 123 10.38 1.51 -23.53
CA HIS A 123 11.18 2.10 -22.45
C HIS A 123 10.39 2.23 -21.15
N LEU A 124 9.16 2.73 -21.22
CA LEU A 124 8.32 2.88 -20.03
C LEU A 124 7.97 1.52 -19.42
N ALA A 125 7.71 0.50 -20.24
CA ALA A 125 7.46 -0.85 -19.75
C ALA A 125 8.67 -1.43 -19.02
N ALA A 126 9.87 -1.21 -19.55
CA ALA A 126 11.11 -1.67 -18.91
C ALA A 126 11.35 -0.99 -17.56
N ILE A 127 11.11 0.33 -17.49
CA ILE A 127 11.22 1.08 -16.24
C ILE A 127 10.16 0.60 -15.23
N GLN A 128 8.93 0.39 -15.70
CA GLN A 128 7.85 -0.11 -14.87
C GLN A 128 8.20 -1.46 -14.24
N GLU A 129 8.79 -2.35 -15.01
CA GLU A 129 9.21 -3.67 -14.52
C GLU A 129 10.28 -3.57 -13.42
N LYS A 130 11.24 -2.68 -13.60
CA LYS A 130 12.27 -2.41 -12.58
C LYS A 130 11.65 -1.83 -11.31
N LEU A 131 10.72 -0.89 -11.45
CA LEU A 131 10.01 -0.30 -10.31
C LEU A 131 9.22 -1.37 -9.55
N ASN A 132 8.47 -2.20 -10.26
CA ASN A 132 7.75 -3.31 -9.64
C ASN A 132 8.70 -4.25 -8.90
N GLY A 133 9.86 -4.54 -9.49
CA GLY A 133 10.90 -5.36 -8.87
C GLY A 133 11.42 -4.77 -7.56
N GLU A 134 11.66 -3.45 -7.53
CA GLU A 134 12.07 -2.77 -6.30
C GLU A 134 10.97 -2.84 -5.23
N LEU A 135 9.73 -2.57 -5.59
CA LEU A 135 8.61 -2.65 -4.64
C LEU A 135 8.44 -4.07 -4.08
N LYS A 136 8.70 -5.08 -4.89
CA LYS A 136 8.62 -6.50 -4.47
C LYS A 136 9.82 -6.92 -3.63
N ALA A 137 10.97 -6.26 -3.80
CA ALA A 137 12.21 -6.60 -3.09
C ALA A 137 12.19 -6.13 -1.63
N HIS A 138 11.36 -5.15 -1.28
CA HIS A 138 11.26 -4.63 0.08
C HIS A 138 10.09 -5.27 0.82
N THR A 139 10.40 -6.07 1.84
CA THR A 139 9.38 -6.69 2.68
C THR A 139 8.87 -5.69 3.71
N LEU A 140 7.65 -5.90 4.19
CA LEU A 140 7.10 -5.06 5.24
C LEU A 140 7.87 -5.22 6.55
N ALA A 141 8.38 -6.41 6.83
CA ALA A 141 9.22 -6.64 8.00
C ALA A 141 10.48 -5.76 7.96
N GLU A 142 11.13 -5.67 6.79
CA GLU A 142 12.28 -4.80 6.61
C GLU A 142 11.93 -3.32 6.81
N ILE A 143 10.84 -2.88 6.19
CA ILE A 143 10.38 -1.48 6.25
C ILE A 143 9.98 -1.08 7.68
N LEU A 144 9.34 -1.98 8.41
CA LEU A 144 8.84 -1.72 9.76
C LEU A 144 9.89 -1.97 10.86
N ARG A 145 11.05 -2.50 10.50
CA ARG A 145 12.12 -2.74 11.48
C ARG A 145 12.66 -1.42 11.98
N GLU A 146 12.54 -1.19 13.27
CA GLU A 146 13.09 0.00 13.88
C GLU A 146 14.63 -0.06 13.82
N SER A 147 15.22 1.05 13.43
CA SER A 147 16.66 1.22 13.52
C SER A 147 16.99 1.30 15.00
N GLY A 148 17.56 0.24 15.53
CA GLY A 148 17.95 0.18 16.94
C GLY A 148 19.07 1.18 17.28
#